data_f1e2aa26b7ff87817c5af130a4eef82f
#
_entry.id   f1e2aa26b7ff87817c5af130a4eef82f
#
_cell.length_a   1.000
_cell.length_b   1.000
_cell.length_c   1.000
_cell.angle_alpha   90.00
_cell.angle_beta   90.00
_cell.angle_gamma   90.00
#
_symmetry.space_group_name_H-M   'P 1'
#
loop_
_entity.id
_entity.type
_entity.pdbx_description
1 polymer ?
#
loop_
_entity_poly.entity_id
_entity_poly.type
_entity_poly.pdbx_seq_one_letter_code
_entity_poly.pdbx_strand_id
1 'polypeptide(L)'
;MTASTEIQEIAIITGASSGIGAATARELARRGFHVLAGVRRDQDADAIRGPGIEPLIIDITNPDHIRALATRVHGDPQGRAVRALVNNAAIAVNAPVEAFAIDEWRRLFEVNLFGHIAVTQTLLPALIRSKGRVVNMSSVGGKIAMATYGPYAGTKFALEAVSDSLRREIAPFGVQVVVVEPGAVRTEMAGRAIATAHELASTMTPEQSQRYGGLVQAITAQTASFTESGLPADAAAKVIAKAVTARKPRTRYTVGRDAALLTFLARILPDRILDRVFAAALRPHFPKESK
;
A
#
# COMPACT_ATOMS: atom_id res chain seq x y z
N MET A 1 24.07 36.78 -8.57
CA MET A 1 23.13 35.80 -9.13
C MET A 1 22.28 35.29 -7.95
N THR A 2 21.12 35.86 -7.76
CA THR A 2 20.14 35.43 -6.76
C THR A 2 19.55 34.12 -7.27
N ALA A 3 19.89 33.01 -6.60
CA ALA A 3 19.19 31.77 -6.80
C ALA A 3 17.70 32.02 -6.51
N SER A 4 16.86 31.94 -7.53
CA SER A 4 15.42 31.91 -7.32
C SER A 4 15.16 30.65 -6.48
N THR A 5 14.80 30.82 -5.22
CA THR A 5 14.30 29.78 -4.38
C THR A 5 12.99 29.32 -5.01
N GLU A 6 13.05 28.28 -5.91
CA GLU A 6 11.84 27.62 -6.36
C GLU A 6 11.11 27.12 -5.12
N ILE A 7 9.87 27.59 -4.96
CA ILE A 7 9.02 27.15 -3.85
C ILE A 7 8.81 25.65 -4.00
N GLN A 8 9.27 24.87 -3.05
CA GLN A 8 9.11 23.41 -3.05
C GLN A 8 7.61 23.05 -3.07
N GLU A 9 7.23 22.05 -3.84
CA GLU A 9 5.88 21.48 -3.78
C GLU A 9 5.77 20.48 -2.61
N ILE A 10 4.57 20.32 -2.05
CA ILE A 10 4.29 19.35 -1.00
C ILE A 10 3.97 17.97 -1.59
N ALA A 11 4.60 16.93 -1.06
CA ALA A 11 4.18 15.55 -1.22
C ALA A 11 3.76 14.97 0.14
N ILE A 12 2.56 14.41 0.22
CA ILE A 12 2.01 13.82 1.44
C ILE A 12 2.08 12.30 1.32
N ILE A 13 2.60 11.61 2.33
CA ILE A 13 2.73 10.14 2.32
C ILE A 13 2.16 9.59 3.62
N THR A 14 1.14 8.75 3.54
CA THR A 14 0.63 8.04 4.71
C THR A 14 1.43 6.75 4.96
N GLY A 15 1.62 6.38 6.24
CA GLY A 15 2.35 5.15 6.60
C GLY A 15 3.84 5.22 6.25
N ALA A 16 4.49 6.34 6.55
CA ALA A 16 5.89 6.60 6.23
C ALA A 16 6.88 6.11 7.30
N SER A 17 6.46 5.35 8.30
CA SER A 17 7.34 4.89 9.39
C SER A 17 8.38 3.87 8.95
N SER A 18 8.08 3.04 7.94
CA SER A 18 8.98 1.97 7.47
C SER A 18 8.73 1.59 6.01
N GLY A 19 9.51 0.66 5.49
CA GLY A 19 9.31 0.01 4.20
C GLY A 19 9.17 0.99 3.03
N ILE A 20 8.18 0.76 2.16
CA ILE A 20 7.97 1.54 0.94
C ILE A 20 7.67 3.02 1.27
N GLY A 21 6.88 3.28 2.31
CA GLY A 21 6.50 4.66 2.69
C GLY A 21 7.71 5.49 3.11
N ALA A 22 8.57 4.95 3.99
CA ALA A 22 9.79 5.63 4.43
C ALA A 22 10.78 5.83 3.27
N ALA A 23 10.98 4.82 2.43
CA ALA A 23 11.83 4.92 1.25
C ALA A 23 11.30 5.99 0.26
N THR A 24 9.97 6.05 0.07
CA THR A 24 9.33 7.05 -0.79
C THR A 24 9.49 8.46 -0.23
N ALA A 25 9.36 8.64 1.10
CA ALA A 25 9.55 9.93 1.74
C ALA A 25 10.98 10.47 1.49
N ARG A 26 11.98 9.62 1.71
CA ARG A 26 13.39 9.99 1.45
C ARG A 26 13.65 10.27 -0.03
N GLU A 27 13.13 9.46 -0.93
CA GLU A 27 13.32 9.64 -2.38
C GLU A 27 12.67 10.93 -2.90
N LEU A 28 11.46 11.29 -2.43
CA LEU A 28 10.80 12.54 -2.82
C LEU A 28 11.48 13.77 -2.21
N ALA A 29 11.92 13.69 -0.95
CA ALA A 29 12.71 14.76 -0.32
C ALA A 29 14.02 15.01 -1.10
N ARG A 30 14.72 13.92 -1.50
CA ARG A 30 15.92 14.01 -2.34
C ARG A 30 15.66 14.65 -3.71
N ARG A 31 14.43 14.57 -4.21
CA ARG A 31 13.99 15.24 -5.46
C ARG A 31 13.52 16.68 -5.25
N GLY A 32 13.68 17.23 -4.05
CA GLY A 32 13.36 18.62 -3.75
C GLY A 32 11.93 18.88 -3.30
N PHE A 33 11.14 17.85 -2.99
CA PHE A 33 9.81 18.02 -2.38
C PHE A 33 9.92 18.32 -0.89
N HIS A 34 9.00 19.11 -0.36
CA HIS A 34 8.69 19.15 1.05
C HIS A 34 7.72 17.99 1.35
N VAL A 35 8.19 16.99 2.09
CA VAL A 35 7.44 15.77 2.34
C VAL A 35 6.75 15.84 3.71
N LEU A 36 5.42 15.78 3.73
CA LEU A 36 4.65 15.54 4.94
C LEU A 36 4.53 14.03 5.14
N ALA A 37 5.32 13.49 6.06
CA ALA A 37 5.47 12.06 6.31
C ALA A 37 4.54 11.61 7.44
N GLY A 38 3.40 11.00 7.12
CA GLY A 38 2.43 10.50 8.08
C GLY A 38 2.92 9.24 8.80
N VAL A 39 3.06 9.29 10.10
CA VAL A 39 3.44 8.19 10.98
C VAL A 39 2.46 8.13 12.17
N ARG A 40 2.42 7.02 12.92
CA ARG A 40 1.46 6.86 14.01
C ARG A 40 2.04 7.09 15.40
N ARG A 41 3.35 7.09 15.56
CA ARG A 41 4.04 7.16 16.86
C ARG A 41 5.16 8.21 16.80
N ASP A 42 5.41 8.88 17.91
CA ASP A 42 6.46 9.91 18.01
C ASP A 42 7.84 9.35 17.72
N GLN A 43 8.17 8.16 18.20
CA GLN A 43 9.44 7.51 17.88
C GLN A 43 9.64 7.27 16.36
N ASP A 44 8.56 6.99 15.62
CA ASP A 44 8.63 6.84 14.16
C ASP A 44 8.79 8.21 13.49
N ALA A 45 8.23 9.27 14.09
CA ALA A 45 8.39 10.65 13.62
C ALA A 45 9.85 11.08 13.74
N ASP A 46 10.50 10.80 14.86
CA ASP A 46 11.92 11.11 15.06
C ASP A 46 12.81 10.32 14.11
N ALA A 47 12.50 9.04 13.88
CA ALA A 47 13.28 8.17 13.00
C ALA A 47 13.20 8.56 11.52
N ILE A 48 12.09 9.16 11.05
CA ILE A 48 11.93 9.58 9.65
C ILE A 48 12.32 11.04 9.40
N ARG A 49 12.43 11.86 10.45
CA ARG A 49 12.79 13.27 10.35
C ARG A 49 14.11 13.46 9.61
N GLY A 50 14.15 14.42 8.68
CA GLY A 50 15.34 14.71 7.91
C GLY A 50 15.16 15.92 6.99
N PRO A 51 16.19 16.29 6.25
CA PRO A 51 16.11 17.40 5.29
C PRO A 51 14.96 17.18 4.30
N GLY A 52 14.04 18.18 4.21
CA GLY A 52 12.86 18.10 3.35
C GLY A 52 11.75 17.15 3.83
N ILE A 53 11.87 16.54 5.03
CA ILE A 53 10.86 15.66 5.59
C ILE A 53 10.33 16.25 6.91
N GLU A 54 9.05 16.52 6.94
CA GLU A 54 8.27 16.92 8.12
C GLU A 54 7.38 15.75 8.54
N PRO A 55 7.66 15.09 9.67
CA PRO A 55 6.78 14.04 10.19
C PRO A 55 5.50 14.63 10.75
N LEU A 56 4.38 13.94 10.55
CA LEU A 56 3.09 14.26 11.14
C LEU A 56 2.50 13.00 11.79
N ILE A 57 1.91 13.15 12.96
CA ILE A 57 1.19 12.05 13.60
C ILE A 57 -0.16 11.88 12.92
N ILE A 58 -0.29 10.81 12.12
CA ILE A 58 -1.47 10.52 11.32
C ILE A 58 -1.81 9.03 11.43
N ASP A 59 -2.92 8.74 12.11
CA ASP A 59 -3.68 7.53 11.92
C ASP A 59 -4.81 7.84 10.95
N ILE A 60 -4.84 7.18 9.80
CA ILE A 60 -5.82 7.43 8.74
C ILE A 60 -7.23 6.93 9.09
N THR A 61 -7.38 6.22 10.21
CA THR A 61 -8.69 5.82 10.77
C THR A 61 -9.21 6.81 11.82
N ASN A 62 -8.39 7.81 12.18
CA ASN A 62 -8.76 8.84 13.15
C ASN A 62 -9.15 10.15 12.43
N PRO A 63 -10.44 10.56 12.50
CA PRO A 63 -10.91 11.78 11.84
C PRO A 63 -10.22 13.07 12.31
N ASP A 64 -9.76 13.12 13.57
CA ASP A 64 -9.06 14.30 14.12
C ASP A 64 -7.69 14.45 13.49
N HIS A 65 -6.95 13.34 13.31
CA HIS A 65 -5.66 13.35 12.64
C HIS A 65 -5.80 13.76 11.16
N ILE A 66 -6.87 13.34 10.49
CA ILE A 66 -7.15 13.72 9.10
C ILE A 66 -7.49 15.22 9.03
N ARG A 67 -8.26 15.77 9.98
CA ARG A 67 -8.55 17.21 10.08
C ARG A 67 -7.28 18.02 10.35
N ALA A 68 -6.41 17.54 11.25
CA ALA A 68 -5.14 18.19 11.55
C ALA A 68 -4.23 18.24 10.30
N LEU A 69 -4.19 17.18 9.51
CA LEU A 69 -3.48 17.17 8.21
C LEU A 69 -4.03 18.24 7.26
N ALA A 70 -5.36 18.35 7.13
CA ALA A 70 -5.97 19.38 6.29
C ALA A 70 -5.60 20.80 6.77
N THR A 71 -5.66 21.03 8.07
CA THR A 71 -5.27 22.30 8.69
C THR A 71 -3.81 22.64 8.40
N ARG A 72 -2.91 21.63 8.55
CA ARG A 72 -1.48 21.80 8.23
C ARG A 72 -1.26 22.18 6.77
N VAL A 73 -1.98 21.53 5.86
CA VAL A 73 -1.88 21.79 4.40
C VAL A 73 -2.43 23.16 4.04
N HIS A 74 -3.58 23.57 4.61
CA HIS A 74 -4.16 24.89 4.36
C HIS A 74 -3.32 26.04 4.92
N GLY A 75 -2.77 25.84 6.12
CA GLY A 75 -1.94 26.79 6.83
C GLY A 75 -0.45 26.68 6.50
N ASP A 76 -0.09 26.17 5.34
CA ASP A 76 1.33 26.02 4.97
C ASP A 76 2.03 27.37 4.96
N PRO A 77 3.07 27.56 5.79
CA PRO A 77 3.68 28.91 5.98
C PRO A 77 4.35 29.47 4.72
N GLN A 78 4.63 28.62 3.74
CA GLN A 78 5.24 29.01 2.46
C GLN A 78 4.24 29.01 1.31
N GLY A 79 2.96 28.69 1.56
CA GLY A 79 1.93 28.62 0.52
C GLY A 79 2.21 27.56 -0.56
N ARG A 80 2.90 26.49 -0.21
CA ARG A 80 3.33 25.45 -1.14
C ARG A 80 2.14 24.70 -1.74
N ALA A 81 2.19 24.41 -3.02
CA ALA A 81 1.19 23.63 -3.73
C ALA A 81 1.30 22.14 -3.38
N VAL A 82 0.16 21.44 -3.24
CA VAL A 82 0.13 19.99 -2.98
C VAL A 82 0.31 19.23 -4.29
N ARG A 83 1.51 18.76 -4.55
CA ARG A 83 1.84 17.99 -5.76
C ARG A 83 1.23 16.61 -5.76
N ALA A 84 1.31 15.89 -4.62
CA ALA A 84 0.81 14.54 -4.54
C ALA A 84 0.37 14.14 -3.14
N LEU A 85 -0.67 13.31 -3.09
CA LEU A 85 -1.02 12.45 -1.97
C LEU A 85 -0.66 11.00 -2.33
N VAL A 86 0.21 10.37 -1.53
CA VAL A 86 0.54 8.94 -1.64
C VAL A 86 -0.16 8.20 -0.50
N ASN A 87 -1.26 7.53 -0.81
CA ASN A 87 -2.00 6.66 0.08
C ASN A 87 -1.28 5.32 0.22
N ASN A 88 -0.33 5.25 1.16
CA ASN A 88 0.54 4.08 1.34
C ASN A 88 0.26 3.30 2.64
N ALA A 89 -0.31 3.91 3.67
CA ALA A 89 -0.61 3.22 4.92
C ALA A 89 -1.45 1.96 4.68
N ALA A 90 -1.02 0.82 5.20
CA ALA A 90 -1.74 -0.43 5.06
C ALA A 90 -1.35 -1.44 6.15
N ILE A 91 -2.22 -2.41 6.37
CA ILE A 91 -1.95 -3.64 7.10
C ILE A 91 -2.21 -4.83 6.19
N ALA A 92 -1.47 -5.91 6.38
CA ALA A 92 -1.63 -7.16 5.63
C ALA A 92 -1.91 -8.31 6.59
N VAL A 93 -2.91 -9.10 6.24
CA VAL A 93 -3.28 -10.31 6.99
C VAL A 93 -3.59 -11.40 5.99
N ASN A 94 -3.02 -12.58 6.22
CA ASN A 94 -3.31 -13.80 5.48
C ASN A 94 -4.06 -14.76 6.41
N ALA A 95 -5.31 -15.07 6.08
CA ALA A 95 -6.13 -15.96 6.86
C ALA A 95 -7.15 -16.70 5.97
N PRO A 96 -7.49 -17.96 6.27
CA PRO A 96 -8.64 -18.62 5.66
C PRO A 96 -9.91 -17.82 5.91
N VAL A 97 -10.77 -17.70 4.89
CA VAL A 97 -12.02 -16.91 4.99
C VAL A 97 -12.91 -17.38 6.14
N GLU A 98 -13.00 -18.69 6.37
CA GLU A 98 -13.80 -19.29 7.46
C GLU A 98 -13.27 -18.92 8.85
N ALA A 99 -11.95 -18.77 9.00
CA ALA A 99 -11.31 -18.58 10.30
C ALA A 99 -11.03 -17.12 10.64
N PHE A 100 -11.29 -16.18 9.73
CA PHE A 100 -11.01 -14.76 9.95
C PHE A 100 -12.24 -14.03 10.49
N ALA A 101 -12.15 -13.53 11.72
CA ALA A 101 -13.25 -12.88 12.42
C ALA A 101 -13.77 -11.64 11.66
N ILE A 102 -15.08 -11.43 11.65
CA ILE A 102 -15.71 -10.34 10.90
C ILE A 102 -15.24 -8.94 11.34
N ASP A 103 -14.90 -8.75 12.60
CA ASP A 103 -14.41 -7.46 13.10
C ASP A 103 -12.97 -7.21 12.60
N GLU A 104 -12.15 -8.24 12.40
CA GLU A 104 -10.85 -8.11 11.77
C GLU A 104 -10.98 -7.77 10.26
N TRP A 105 -12.03 -8.31 9.57
CA TRP A 105 -12.38 -7.86 8.22
C TRP A 105 -12.70 -6.36 8.20
N ARG A 106 -13.55 -5.90 9.11
CA ARG A 106 -13.92 -4.48 9.23
C ARG A 106 -12.69 -3.61 9.47
N ARG A 107 -11.83 -4.00 10.42
CA ARG A 107 -10.59 -3.29 10.72
C ARG A 107 -9.65 -3.20 9.52
N LEU A 108 -9.55 -4.27 8.76
CA LEU A 108 -8.69 -4.31 7.57
C LEU A 108 -9.21 -3.38 6.47
N PHE A 109 -10.52 -3.35 6.24
CA PHE A 109 -11.16 -2.43 5.31
C PHE A 109 -11.10 -0.99 5.78
N GLU A 110 -11.24 -0.75 7.08
CA GLU A 110 -11.13 0.59 7.67
C GLU A 110 -9.76 1.20 7.36
N VAL A 111 -8.68 0.46 7.57
CA VAL A 111 -7.33 0.95 7.28
C VAL A 111 -7.06 1.00 5.77
N ASN A 112 -7.26 -0.12 5.05
CA ASN A 112 -6.74 -0.27 3.70
C ASN A 112 -7.61 0.38 2.61
N LEU A 113 -8.84 0.77 2.95
CA LEU A 113 -9.80 1.36 2.01
C LEU A 113 -10.38 2.68 2.56
N PHE A 114 -11.15 2.63 3.65
CA PHE A 114 -11.91 3.80 4.11
C PHE A 114 -11.00 4.94 4.57
N GLY A 115 -9.91 4.65 5.29
CA GLY A 115 -8.93 5.65 5.67
C GLY A 115 -8.29 6.34 4.46
N HIS A 116 -7.98 5.61 3.38
CA HIS A 116 -7.47 6.20 2.13
C HIS A 116 -8.51 7.12 1.47
N ILE A 117 -9.77 6.70 1.46
CA ILE A 117 -10.87 7.51 0.93
C ILE A 117 -11.01 8.80 1.74
N ALA A 118 -11.05 8.71 3.07
CA ALA A 118 -11.21 9.84 3.98
C ALA A 118 -10.09 10.88 3.82
N VAL A 119 -8.83 10.44 3.79
CA VAL A 119 -7.67 11.32 3.53
C VAL A 119 -7.78 11.96 2.15
N THR A 120 -8.18 11.19 1.13
CA THR A 120 -8.33 11.71 -0.24
C THR A 120 -9.43 12.77 -0.30
N GLN A 121 -10.61 12.50 0.24
CA GLN A 121 -11.73 13.45 0.29
C GLN A 121 -11.31 14.77 0.95
N THR A 122 -10.62 14.67 2.07
CA THR A 122 -10.19 15.83 2.85
C THR A 122 -9.17 16.69 2.10
N LEU A 123 -8.26 16.07 1.34
CA LEU A 123 -7.21 16.79 0.60
C LEU A 123 -7.59 17.13 -0.85
N LEU A 124 -8.71 16.61 -1.35
CA LEU A 124 -9.13 16.81 -2.73
C LEU A 124 -9.25 18.28 -3.14
N PRO A 125 -9.81 19.20 -2.31
CA PRO A 125 -9.83 20.62 -2.65
C PRO A 125 -8.43 21.23 -2.89
N ALA A 126 -7.44 20.83 -2.10
CA ALA A 126 -6.06 21.28 -2.28
C ALA A 126 -5.43 20.70 -3.55
N LEU A 127 -5.66 19.43 -3.83
CA LEU A 127 -5.20 18.75 -5.05
C LEU A 127 -5.84 19.32 -6.32
N ILE A 128 -7.11 19.73 -6.26
CA ILE A 128 -7.80 20.38 -7.39
C ILE A 128 -7.16 21.76 -7.67
N ARG A 129 -6.95 22.57 -6.64
CA ARG A 129 -6.30 23.90 -6.81
C ARG A 129 -4.91 23.80 -7.45
N SER A 130 -4.14 22.79 -7.10
CA SER A 130 -2.78 22.59 -7.60
C SER A 130 -2.67 21.73 -8.86
N LYS A 131 -3.79 21.16 -9.33
CA LYS A 131 -3.82 20.11 -10.37
C LYS A 131 -2.84 18.99 -10.04
N GLY A 132 -2.83 18.60 -8.77
CA GLY A 132 -1.96 17.58 -8.21
C GLY A 132 -2.37 16.16 -8.60
N ARG A 133 -1.98 15.17 -7.79
CA ARG A 133 -2.35 13.79 -8.05
C ARG A 133 -2.53 12.95 -6.79
N VAL A 134 -3.34 11.92 -6.92
CA VAL A 134 -3.50 10.86 -5.92
C VAL A 134 -2.74 9.62 -6.41
N VAL A 135 -1.88 9.07 -5.57
CA VAL A 135 -1.15 7.81 -5.84
C VAL A 135 -1.62 6.80 -4.81
N ASN A 136 -2.40 5.82 -5.24
CA ASN A 136 -2.93 4.77 -4.38
C ASN A 136 -2.03 3.53 -4.43
N MET A 137 -1.56 3.09 -3.26
CA MET A 137 -0.76 1.89 -3.15
C MET A 137 -1.67 0.66 -3.09
N SER A 138 -1.87 0.04 -4.25
CA SER A 138 -2.50 -1.26 -4.39
C SER A 138 -1.47 -2.38 -4.13
N SER A 139 -1.60 -3.47 -4.81
CA SER A 139 -0.73 -4.64 -4.78
C SER A 139 -1.04 -5.51 -6.00
N VAL A 140 -0.18 -6.47 -6.31
CA VAL A 140 -0.57 -7.65 -7.12
C VAL A 140 -1.83 -8.29 -6.54
N GLY A 141 -1.97 -8.29 -5.20
CA GLY A 141 -3.19 -8.72 -4.50
C GLY A 141 -4.44 -7.91 -4.80
N GLY A 142 -4.36 -6.79 -5.53
CA GLY A 142 -5.52 -6.07 -6.09
C GLY A 142 -5.96 -6.56 -7.47
N LYS A 143 -5.26 -7.54 -8.03
CA LYS A 143 -5.53 -8.17 -9.33
C LYS A 143 -5.71 -9.67 -9.24
N ILE A 144 -5.14 -10.28 -8.19
CA ILE A 144 -5.12 -11.71 -7.97
C ILE A 144 -5.41 -11.99 -6.50
N ALA A 145 -6.27 -12.97 -6.22
CA ALA A 145 -6.49 -13.46 -4.86
C ALA A 145 -5.96 -14.89 -4.75
N MET A 146 -4.86 -15.09 -4.03
CA MET A 146 -4.35 -16.42 -3.69
C MET A 146 -5.07 -16.98 -2.46
N ALA A 147 -4.93 -18.28 -2.20
CA ALA A 147 -5.47 -18.90 -0.99
C ALA A 147 -5.00 -18.13 0.25
N THR A 148 -5.86 -17.95 1.24
CA THR A 148 -5.70 -17.13 2.46
C THR A 148 -5.50 -15.61 2.25
N TYR A 149 -5.30 -15.13 1.04
CA TYR A 149 -5.16 -13.70 0.75
C TYR A 149 -6.51 -12.96 0.68
N GLY A 150 -7.63 -13.67 0.77
CA GLY A 150 -8.97 -13.10 0.63
C GLY A 150 -9.19 -11.79 1.40
N PRO A 151 -8.87 -11.71 2.70
CA PRO A 151 -9.03 -10.48 3.46
C PRO A 151 -8.24 -9.30 2.89
N TYR A 152 -6.94 -9.47 2.67
CA TYR A 152 -6.09 -8.42 2.13
C TYR A 152 -6.41 -8.09 0.66
N ALA A 153 -6.55 -9.11 -0.18
CA ALA A 153 -6.89 -8.94 -1.60
C ALA A 153 -8.22 -8.21 -1.77
N GLY A 154 -9.24 -8.55 -0.99
CA GLY A 154 -10.54 -7.87 -1.01
C GLY A 154 -10.41 -6.36 -0.84
N THR A 155 -9.58 -5.87 0.09
CA THR A 155 -9.34 -4.44 0.28
C THR A 155 -8.64 -3.81 -0.93
N LYS A 156 -7.69 -4.52 -1.54
CA LYS A 156 -6.92 -3.99 -2.67
C LYS A 156 -7.71 -4.01 -3.97
N PHE A 157 -8.55 -5.02 -4.21
CA PHE A 157 -9.52 -5.02 -5.31
C PHE A 157 -10.51 -3.85 -5.17
N ALA A 158 -11.03 -3.61 -3.97
CA ALA A 158 -11.90 -2.48 -3.71
C ALA A 158 -11.19 -1.14 -3.97
N LEU A 159 -9.94 -0.99 -3.54
CA LEU A 159 -9.14 0.21 -3.79
C LEU A 159 -8.87 0.44 -5.28
N GLU A 160 -8.66 -0.63 -6.07
CA GLU A 160 -8.53 -0.54 -7.53
C GLU A 160 -9.80 0.02 -8.18
N ALA A 161 -10.97 -0.51 -7.80
CA ALA A 161 -12.26 -0.06 -8.32
C ALA A 161 -12.55 1.40 -7.95
N VAL A 162 -12.34 1.77 -6.68
CA VAL A 162 -12.49 3.16 -6.21
C VAL A 162 -11.52 4.10 -6.91
N SER A 163 -10.27 3.67 -7.15
CA SER A 163 -9.28 4.47 -7.87
C SER A 163 -9.69 4.74 -9.32
N ASP A 164 -10.28 3.75 -9.98
CA ASP A 164 -10.75 3.89 -11.37
C ASP A 164 -11.97 4.82 -11.47
N SER A 165 -12.91 4.74 -10.51
CA SER A 165 -14.04 5.66 -10.42
C SER A 165 -13.54 7.10 -10.19
N LEU A 166 -12.76 7.30 -9.12
CA LEU A 166 -12.20 8.59 -8.77
C LEU A 166 -11.43 9.23 -9.93
N ARG A 167 -10.62 8.46 -10.65
CA ARG A 167 -9.87 8.94 -11.81
C ARG A 167 -10.76 9.55 -12.88
N ARG A 168 -11.92 8.97 -13.13
CA ARG A 168 -12.89 9.48 -14.11
C ARG A 168 -13.63 10.70 -13.59
N GLU A 169 -13.97 10.72 -12.31
CA GLU A 169 -14.71 11.80 -11.65
C GLU A 169 -13.90 13.10 -11.58
N ILE A 170 -12.60 13.02 -11.25
CA ILE A 170 -11.78 14.21 -11.01
C ILE A 170 -10.88 14.61 -12.19
N ALA A 171 -10.89 13.83 -13.28
CA ALA A 171 -10.17 14.17 -14.50
C ALA A 171 -10.52 15.57 -15.06
N PRO A 172 -11.79 16.02 -15.07
CA PRO A 172 -12.15 17.37 -15.53
C PRO A 172 -11.50 18.50 -14.72
N PHE A 173 -11.13 18.24 -13.47
CA PHE A 173 -10.47 19.21 -12.59
C PHE A 173 -8.93 19.19 -12.73
N GLY A 174 -8.39 18.36 -13.61
CA GLY A 174 -6.95 18.28 -13.87
C GLY A 174 -6.17 17.44 -12.85
N VAL A 175 -6.84 16.80 -11.89
CA VAL A 175 -6.21 15.90 -10.91
C VAL A 175 -6.02 14.53 -11.53
N GLN A 176 -4.85 13.93 -11.30
CA GLN A 176 -4.50 12.61 -11.81
C GLN A 176 -4.57 11.57 -10.71
N VAL A 177 -5.15 10.40 -11.00
CA VAL A 177 -5.14 9.24 -10.10
C VAL A 177 -4.28 8.16 -10.71
N VAL A 178 -3.31 7.69 -9.93
CA VAL A 178 -2.35 6.65 -10.31
C VAL A 178 -2.42 5.53 -9.29
N VAL A 179 -2.43 4.29 -9.76
CA VAL A 179 -2.34 3.12 -8.91
C VAL A 179 -0.95 2.50 -9.06
N VAL A 180 -0.32 2.17 -7.94
CA VAL A 180 0.95 1.43 -7.91
C VAL A 180 0.67 0.04 -7.37
N GLU A 181 1.12 -0.98 -8.09
CA GLU A 181 0.85 -2.41 -7.85
C GLU A 181 2.17 -3.15 -7.54
N PRO A 182 2.66 -3.11 -6.29
CA PRO A 182 3.86 -3.86 -5.91
C PRO A 182 3.61 -5.36 -5.91
N GLY A 183 4.60 -6.13 -6.38
CA GLY A 183 4.77 -7.53 -6.08
C GLY A 183 5.49 -7.74 -4.75
N ALA A 184 6.39 -8.72 -4.69
CA ALA A 184 7.21 -8.96 -3.51
C ALA A 184 8.21 -7.82 -3.30
N VAL A 185 8.11 -7.15 -2.15
CA VAL A 185 9.04 -6.10 -1.71
C VAL A 185 9.48 -6.41 -0.28
N ARG A 186 10.77 -6.39 -0.03
CA ARG A 186 11.34 -6.62 1.30
C ARG A 186 10.97 -5.49 2.24
N THR A 187 10.01 -5.75 3.12
CA THR A 187 9.51 -4.80 4.12
C THR A 187 9.10 -5.54 5.39
N GLU A 188 9.03 -4.83 6.49
CA GLU A 188 8.51 -5.35 7.76
C GLU A 188 7.05 -5.81 7.68
N MET A 189 6.29 -5.32 6.72
CA MET A 189 4.88 -5.71 6.55
C MET A 189 4.73 -7.22 6.31
N ALA A 190 5.61 -7.81 5.52
CA ALA A 190 5.57 -9.25 5.25
C ALA A 190 5.85 -10.08 6.51
N GLY A 191 6.86 -9.68 7.30
CA GLY A 191 7.14 -10.34 8.58
C GLY A 191 5.97 -10.25 9.56
N ARG A 192 5.35 -9.05 9.66
CA ARG A 192 4.14 -8.87 10.47
C ARG A 192 2.97 -9.71 9.97
N ALA A 193 2.77 -9.83 8.66
CA ALA A 193 1.70 -10.65 8.10
C ALA A 193 1.90 -12.15 8.42
N ILE A 194 3.14 -12.63 8.38
CA ILE A 194 3.48 -14.02 8.78
C ILE A 194 3.20 -14.22 10.28
N ALA A 195 3.67 -13.31 11.14
CA ALA A 195 3.43 -13.39 12.59
C ALA A 195 1.93 -13.41 12.91
N THR A 196 1.15 -12.52 12.30
CA THR A 196 -0.32 -12.46 12.48
C THR A 196 -0.99 -13.74 11.96
N ALA A 197 -0.51 -14.33 10.85
CA ALA A 197 -1.07 -15.60 10.35
C ALA A 197 -0.83 -16.75 11.33
N HIS A 198 0.34 -16.82 11.98
CA HIS A 198 0.61 -17.81 13.03
C HIS A 198 -0.25 -17.58 14.28
N GLU A 199 -0.41 -16.34 14.71
CA GLU A 199 -1.27 -15.97 15.83
C GLU A 199 -2.73 -16.40 15.56
N LEU A 200 -3.28 -16.06 14.40
CA LEU A 200 -4.61 -16.47 13.99
C LEU A 200 -4.75 -17.99 13.89
N ALA A 201 -3.72 -18.69 13.38
CA ALA A 201 -3.73 -20.15 13.34
C ALA A 201 -3.82 -20.77 14.73
N SER A 202 -3.21 -20.15 15.75
CA SER A 202 -3.28 -20.64 17.14
C SER A 202 -4.66 -20.46 17.79
N THR A 203 -5.53 -19.63 17.22
CA THR A 203 -6.89 -19.40 17.71
C THR A 203 -7.95 -20.22 16.95
N MET A 204 -7.55 -21.00 15.95
CA MET A 204 -8.46 -21.87 15.20
C MET A 204 -9.02 -23.01 16.07
N THR A 205 -10.28 -23.42 15.80
CA THR A 205 -10.83 -24.64 16.39
C THR A 205 -10.05 -25.86 15.90
N PRO A 206 -10.13 -27.02 16.59
CA PRO A 206 -9.50 -28.27 16.13
C PRO A 206 -9.89 -28.63 14.70
N GLU A 207 -11.17 -28.46 14.33
CA GLU A 207 -11.68 -28.76 12.99
C GLU A 207 -11.14 -27.77 11.94
N GLN A 208 -11.03 -26.46 12.26
CA GLN A 208 -10.41 -25.47 11.41
C GLN A 208 -8.92 -25.74 11.23
N SER A 209 -8.23 -26.10 12.31
CA SER A 209 -6.80 -26.46 12.27
C SER A 209 -6.55 -27.69 11.40
N GLN A 210 -7.43 -28.68 11.47
CA GLN A 210 -7.35 -29.86 10.61
C GLN A 210 -7.55 -29.50 9.13
N ARG A 211 -8.48 -28.57 8.80
CA ARG A 211 -8.74 -28.13 7.42
C ARG A 211 -7.68 -27.21 6.87
N TYR A 212 -7.18 -26.27 7.66
CA TYR A 212 -6.38 -25.14 7.18
C TYR A 212 -4.95 -25.09 7.71
N GLY A 213 -4.59 -25.86 8.72
CA GLY A 213 -3.27 -25.79 9.34
C GLY A 213 -2.12 -25.97 8.34
N GLY A 214 -2.20 -26.99 7.50
CA GLY A 214 -1.20 -27.23 6.43
C GLY A 214 -1.18 -26.11 5.38
N LEU A 215 -2.34 -25.56 5.04
CA LEU A 215 -2.43 -24.44 4.09
C LEU A 215 -1.78 -23.17 4.66
N VAL A 216 -2.04 -22.83 5.91
CA VAL A 216 -1.43 -21.65 6.57
C VAL A 216 0.09 -21.80 6.62
N GLN A 217 0.61 -22.99 6.99
CA GLN A 217 2.04 -23.26 6.96
C GLN A 217 2.64 -23.11 5.56
N ALA A 218 1.99 -23.65 4.54
CA ALA A 218 2.46 -23.53 3.16
C ALA A 218 2.49 -22.08 2.67
N ILE A 219 1.45 -21.30 2.94
CA ILE A 219 1.36 -19.91 2.54
C ILE A 219 2.38 -19.04 3.30
N THR A 220 2.60 -19.25 4.59
CA THR A 220 3.60 -18.51 5.36
C THR A 220 5.02 -18.81 4.86
N ALA A 221 5.32 -20.08 4.57
CA ALA A 221 6.61 -20.47 3.97
C ALA A 221 6.81 -19.86 2.59
N GLN A 222 5.79 -19.87 1.73
CA GLN A 222 5.83 -19.24 0.41
C GLN A 222 6.01 -17.71 0.53
N THR A 223 5.30 -17.06 1.45
CA THR A 223 5.41 -15.61 1.69
C THR A 223 6.82 -15.24 2.16
N ALA A 224 7.42 -16.04 3.04
CA ALA A 224 8.81 -15.84 3.48
C ALA A 224 9.78 -15.91 2.29
N SER A 225 9.69 -16.96 1.47
CA SER A 225 10.52 -17.14 0.28
C SER A 225 10.37 -15.99 -0.74
N PHE A 226 9.15 -15.55 -1.00
CA PHE A 226 8.91 -14.38 -1.88
C PHE A 226 9.46 -13.09 -1.30
N THR A 227 9.41 -12.93 0.03
CA THR A 227 9.95 -11.73 0.67
C THR A 227 11.48 -11.70 0.57
N GLU A 228 12.16 -12.82 0.76
CA GLU A 228 13.62 -12.91 0.62
C GLU A 228 14.09 -12.56 -0.79
N SER A 229 13.40 -13.07 -1.81
CA SER A 229 13.69 -12.78 -3.22
C SER A 229 13.14 -11.44 -3.69
N GLY A 230 12.36 -10.75 -2.87
CA GLY A 230 11.67 -9.52 -3.21
C GLY A 230 12.60 -8.34 -3.50
N LEU A 231 12.07 -7.34 -4.19
CA LEU A 231 12.77 -6.09 -4.47
C LEU A 231 13.02 -5.29 -3.18
N PRO A 232 14.10 -4.49 -3.10
CA PRO A 232 14.26 -3.55 -2.00
C PRO A 232 13.21 -2.43 -2.06
N ALA A 233 12.84 -1.87 -0.90
CA ALA A 233 11.85 -0.79 -0.79
C ALA A 233 12.20 0.43 -1.67
N ASP A 234 13.49 0.73 -1.82
CA ASP A 234 13.97 1.83 -2.68
C ASP A 234 13.61 1.64 -4.16
N ALA A 235 13.53 0.41 -4.64
CA ALA A 235 13.09 0.15 -6.02
C ALA A 235 11.62 0.54 -6.21
N ALA A 236 10.75 0.22 -5.25
CA ALA A 236 9.36 0.66 -5.25
C ALA A 236 9.26 2.19 -5.12
N ALA A 237 10.05 2.79 -4.22
CA ALA A 237 10.09 4.24 -4.02
C ALA A 237 10.43 5.00 -5.30
N LYS A 238 11.38 4.52 -6.09
CA LYS A 238 11.73 5.12 -7.39
C LYS A 238 10.57 5.08 -8.39
N VAL A 239 9.78 4.01 -8.40
CA VAL A 239 8.58 3.90 -9.24
C VAL A 239 7.50 4.86 -8.78
N ILE A 240 7.27 4.97 -7.46
CA ILE A 240 6.31 5.92 -6.88
C ILE A 240 6.75 7.36 -7.18
N ALA A 241 8.02 7.68 -6.99
CA ALA A 241 8.55 8.99 -7.31
C ALA A 241 8.39 9.32 -8.81
N LYS A 242 8.58 8.34 -9.71
CA LYS A 242 8.26 8.50 -11.14
C LYS A 242 6.76 8.76 -11.35
N ALA A 243 5.89 8.05 -10.65
CA ALA A 243 4.45 8.28 -10.71
C ALA A 243 4.08 9.70 -10.24
N VAL A 244 4.77 10.22 -9.20
CA VAL A 244 4.58 11.58 -8.68
C VAL A 244 5.11 12.66 -9.64
N THR A 245 6.26 12.43 -10.29
CA THR A 245 6.97 13.49 -11.05
C THR A 245 6.72 13.48 -12.56
N ALA A 246 6.26 12.37 -13.14
CA ALA A 246 6.07 12.28 -14.58
C ALA A 246 5.04 13.31 -15.07
N ARG A 247 5.35 14.01 -16.18
CA ARG A 247 4.44 15.00 -16.79
C ARG A 247 3.11 14.34 -17.24
N LYS A 248 3.18 13.14 -17.79
CA LYS A 248 2.05 12.31 -18.20
C LYS A 248 2.22 10.93 -17.56
N PRO A 249 1.78 10.70 -16.32
CA PRO A 249 1.93 9.39 -15.68
C PRO A 249 1.02 8.36 -16.35
N ARG A 250 1.42 7.11 -16.27
CA ARG A 250 0.52 5.98 -16.55
C ARG A 250 -0.53 5.92 -15.44
N THR A 251 -1.68 5.34 -15.73
CA THR A 251 -2.72 5.11 -14.73
C THR A 251 -2.32 4.02 -13.73
N ARG A 252 -1.43 3.09 -14.14
CA ARG A 252 -0.92 1.99 -13.32
C ARG A 252 0.57 1.79 -13.49
N TYR A 253 1.24 1.44 -12.39
CA TYR A 253 2.65 1.07 -12.35
C TYR A 253 2.80 -0.21 -11.55
N THR A 254 3.12 -1.31 -12.20
CA THR A 254 3.48 -2.56 -11.53
C THR A 254 4.94 -2.52 -11.11
N VAL A 255 5.26 -2.93 -9.88
CA VAL A 255 6.61 -2.98 -9.34
C VAL A 255 7.05 -4.43 -9.21
N GLY A 256 8.04 -4.82 -10.00
CA GLY A 256 8.54 -6.20 -10.11
C GLY A 256 8.14 -6.84 -11.43
N ARG A 257 9.06 -7.63 -11.99
CA ARG A 257 8.81 -8.36 -13.26
C ARG A 257 7.89 -9.55 -13.04
N ASP A 258 8.03 -10.20 -11.91
CA ASP A 258 7.17 -11.26 -11.39
C ASP A 258 5.72 -10.78 -11.23
N ALA A 259 5.55 -9.63 -10.60
CA ALA A 259 4.27 -8.98 -10.45
C ALA A 259 3.61 -8.67 -11.81
N ALA A 260 4.38 -8.13 -12.75
CA ALA A 260 3.89 -7.83 -14.10
C ALA A 260 3.47 -9.10 -14.84
N LEU A 261 4.23 -10.19 -14.71
CA LEU A 261 3.87 -11.48 -15.30
C LEU A 261 2.60 -12.05 -14.68
N LEU A 262 2.50 -12.06 -13.35
CA LEU A 262 1.33 -12.59 -12.64
C LEU A 262 0.05 -11.81 -12.98
N THR A 263 0.12 -10.48 -12.99
CA THR A 263 -1.04 -9.65 -13.34
C THR A 263 -1.44 -9.83 -14.81
N PHE A 264 -0.48 -10.05 -15.69
CA PHE A 264 -0.76 -10.38 -17.09
C PHE A 264 -1.43 -11.75 -17.23
N LEU A 265 -0.90 -12.78 -16.57
CA LEU A 265 -1.47 -14.13 -16.59
C LEU A 265 -2.90 -14.15 -16.02
N ALA A 266 -3.14 -13.45 -14.91
CA ALA A 266 -4.48 -13.34 -14.32
C ALA A 266 -5.51 -12.68 -15.26
N ARG A 267 -5.06 -11.84 -16.18
CA ARG A 267 -5.95 -11.18 -17.14
C ARG A 267 -6.34 -12.07 -18.32
N ILE A 268 -5.52 -13.04 -18.69
CA ILE A 268 -5.71 -13.82 -19.92
C ILE A 268 -6.05 -15.29 -19.66
N LEU A 269 -5.70 -15.84 -18.50
CA LEU A 269 -5.96 -17.23 -18.19
C LEU A 269 -7.35 -17.41 -17.55
N PRO A 270 -8.10 -18.44 -17.94
CA PRO A 270 -9.31 -18.83 -17.23
C PRO A 270 -9.03 -19.24 -15.79
N ASP A 271 -9.97 -18.99 -14.88
CA ASP A 271 -9.83 -19.22 -13.42
C ASP A 271 -9.34 -20.63 -13.09
N ARG A 272 -9.89 -21.67 -13.73
CA ARG A 272 -9.48 -23.06 -13.51
C ARG A 272 -8.01 -23.34 -13.84
N ILE A 273 -7.43 -22.59 -14.78
CA ILE A 273 -6.00 -22.71 -15.13
C ILE A 273 -5.17 -21.98 -14.08
N LEU A 274 -5.58 -20.79 -13.68
CA LEU A 274 -4.95 -20.04 -12.59
C LEU A 274 -4.95 -20.85 -11.28
N ASP A 275 -6.06 -21.47 -10.93
CA ASP A 275 -6.17 -22.34 -9.75
C ASP A 275 -5.11 -23.45 -9.77
N ARG A 276 -4.94 -24.10 -10.92
CA ARG A 276 -3.92 -25.16 -11.07
C ARG A 276 -2.48 -24.60 -10.97
N VAL A 277 -2.23 -23.42 -11.54
CA VAL A 277 -0.92 -22.75 -11.44
C VAL A 277 -0.62 -22.41 -10.00
N PHE A 278 -1.56 -21.82 -9.25
CA PHE A 278 -1.36 -21.47 -7.85
C PHE A 278 -1.22 -22.71 -6.96
N ALA A 279 -2.02 -23.73 -7.19
CA ALA A 279 -1.89 -24.99 -6.46
C ALA A 279 -0.52 -25.65 -6.70
N ALA A 280 -0.04 -25.67 -7.94
CA ALA A 280 1.27 -26.20 -8.28
C ALA A 280 2.41 -25.38 -7.65
N ALA A 281 2.31 -24.04 -7.65
CA ALA A 281 3.29 -23.15 -7.03
C ALA A 281 3.32 -23.26 -5.51
N LEU A 282 2.19 -23.58 -4.89
CA LEU A 282 2.10 -23.74 -3.43
C LEU A 282 2.54 -25.13 -2.95
N ARG A 283 2.39 -26.16 -3.78
CA ARG A 283 2.66 -27.57 -3.43
C ARG A 283 4.02 -27.82 -2.75
N PRO A 284 5.15 -27.21 -3.19
CA PRO A 284 6.47 -27.43 -2.56
C PRO A 284 6.56 -26.91 -1.12
N HIS A 285 5.66 -26.03 -0.71
CA HIS A 285 5.66 -25.38 0.60
C HIS A 285 4.81 -26.08 1.65
N PHE A 286 4.02 -27.09 1.25
CA PHE A 286 3.28 -27.89 2.23
C PHE A 286 4.25 -28.68 3.10
N PRO A 287 3.91 -28.88 4.40
CA PRO A 287 4.68 -29.74 5.28
C PRO A 287 4.76 -31.14 4.68
N LYS A 288 5.95 -31.73 4.73
CA LYS A 288 6.12 -33.13 4.33
C LYS A 288 5.38 -33.98 5.37
N GLU A 289 4.48 -34.86 4.91
CA GLU A 289 3.89 -35.84 5.78
C GLU A 289 5.03 -36.63 6.45
N SER A 290 5.09 -36.56 7.78
CA SER A 290 5.96 -37.46 8.55
C SER A 290 5.45 -38.91 8.35
N LYS A 291 6.23 -39.68 7.61
CA LYS A 291 6.01 -41.11 7.43
C LYS A 291 6.06 -41.84 8.75
#